data_ee144cfc9411ce681c6b5212378952ee
#
_entry.id   ee144cfc9411ce681c6b5212378952ee
#
_cell.length_a   1.000
_cell.length_b   1.000
_cell.length_c   1.000
_cell.angle_alpha   90.00
_cell.angle_beta   90.00
_cell.angle_gamma   90.00
#
_symmetry.space_group_name_H-M   'P 1'
#
loop_
_entity.id
_entity.type
_entity.pdbx_description
1 polymer ?
#
loop_
_entity_poly.entity_id
_entity_poly.type
_entity_poly.pdbx_seq_one_letter_code
_entity_poly.pdbx_strand_id
1 'polypeptide(L)'
;KIQIRIIKGCQYKDWFIIAKEKAEIDRLSAHYRLNIDTSTINRLFSDWVIHDFGKLSAEYDKDSPVLISNTMEFIKNISNKFVIVVMDGMSEFDWSILKTSFWDIKYTKASLFAMIPTVTSVSRQCLLSNKHPINLQNPWSQQKEENEFRECAKELGFKENQISYCRGYDNELKPSIKCAAVIVNDIDDMVHGQTQERLGMYNGLSVMAQNGQLARMGNKYIKQGFDIFITAD
;
A
#
# COMPACT_ATOMS: atom_id res chain seq x y z
N LYS A 1 24.60 -3.11 8.28
CA LYS A 1 24.40 -2.43 6.97
C LYS A 1 23.50 -1.21 7.10
N ILE A 2 22.35 -1.32 7.76
CA ILE A 2 21.39 -0.20 7.97
C ILE A 2 22.07 0.99 8.65
N GLN A 3 22.76 0.78 9.76
CA GLN A 3 23.46 1.86 10.49
C GLN A 3 24.47 2.61 9.61
N ILE A 4 25.18 1.93 8.74
CA ILE A 4 26.18 2.55 7.85
C ILE A 4 25.49 3.46 6.81
N ARG A 5 24.33 3.09 6.30
CA ARG A 5 23.54 3.90 5.35
C ARG A 5 23.07 5.19 6.00
N ILE A 6 22.52 5.09 7.23
CA ILE A 6 21.99 6.24 7.95
C ILE A 6 23.10 7.25 8.30
N ILE A 7 24.29 6.79 8.71
CA ILE A 7 25.42 7.65 9.05
C ILE A 7 25.93 8.45 7.84
N LYS A 8 25.80 7.91 6.63
CA LYS A 8 26.24 8.58 5.39
C LYS A 8 25.26 9.63 4.85
N GLY A 9 24.14 9.86 5.51
CA GLY A 9 23.05 10.71 5.04
C GLY A 9 22.15 9.97 4.06
N CYS A 10 20.90 9.68 4.45
CA CYS A 10 19.93 8.98 3.65
C CYS A 10 19.26 9.91 2.64
N GLN A 11 19.25 9.52 1.38
CA GLN A 11 18.30 10.02 0.40
C GLN A 11 16.98 9.23 0.50
N TYR A 12 15.91 9.71 -0.11
CA TYR A 12 14.61 9.03 -0.02
C TYR A 12 14.65 7.57 -0.47
N LYS A 13 15.41 7.22 -1.50
CA LYS A 13 15.57 5.82 -1.98
C LYS A 13 16.25 4.90 -0.99
N ASP A 14 17.12 5.43 -0.14
CA ASP A 14 17.75 4.63 0.92
C ASP A 14 16.72 4.16 1.94
N TRP A 15 15.72 4.98 2.23
CA TRP A 15 14.64 4.61 3.16
C TRP A 15 13.79 3.45 2.65
N PHE A 16 13.61 3.29 1.35
CA PHE A 16 12.96 2.10 0.78
C PHE A 16 13.74 0.82 1.06
N ILE A 17 15.07 0.90 0.97
CA ILE A 17 15.95 -0.24 1.27
C ILE A 17 15.95 -0.53 2.77
N ILE A 18 16.06 0.51 3.59
CA ILE A 18 16.04 0.42 5.06
C ILE A 18 14.72 -0.17 5.55
N ALA A 19 13.59 0.28 5.03
CA ALA A 19 12.26 -0.24 5.37
C ALA A 19 12.15 -1.75 5.07
N LYS A 20 12.62 -2.17 3.89
CA LYS A 20 12.64 -3.58 3.49
C LYS A 20 13.55 -4.43 4.38
N GLU A 21 14.76 -3.95 4.68
CA GLU A 21 15.71 -4.66 5.57
C GLU A 21 15.15 -4.73 7.01
N LYS A 22 14.53 -3.65 7.50
CA LYS A 22 13.87 -3.62 8.82
C LYS A 22 12.72 -4.61 8.88
N ALA A 23 11.84 -4.60 7.88
CA ALA A 23 10.71 -5.52 7.82
C ALA A 23 11.15 -6.99 7.87
N GLU A 24 12.24 -7.33 7.18
CA GLU A 24 12.79 -8.68 7.20
C GLU A 24 13.37 -9.05 8.57
N ILE A 25 14.08 -8.12 9.23
CA ILE A 25 14.56 -8.30 10.61
C ILE A 25 13.39 -8.52 11.56
N ASP A 26 12.35 -7.69 11.47
CA ASP A 26 11.17 -7.76 12.32
C ASP A 26 10.41 -9.09 12.10
N ARG A 27 10.30 -9.54 10.83
CA ARG A 27 9.67 -10.82 10.47
C ARG A 27 10.46 -12.01 11.05
N LEU A 28 11.77 -12.02 10.87
CA LEU A 28 12.63 -13.08 11.42
C LEU A 28 12.63 -13.07 12.95
N SER A 29 12.63 -11.88 13.55
CA SER A 29 12.52 -11.71 15.00
C SER A 29 11.22 -12.33 15.53
N ALA A 30 10.08 -12.07 14.88
CA ALA A 30 8.81 -12.65 15.25
C ALA A 30 8.78 -14.19 15.02
N HIS A 31 9.26 -14.63 13.85
CA HIS A 31 9.30 -16.06 13.50
C HIS A 31 10.10 -16.90 14.49
N TYR A 32 11.30 -16.43 14.87
CA TYR A 32 12.19 -17.14 15.79
C TYR A 32 11.99 -16.74 17.26
N ARG A 33 11.00 -15.88 17.55
CA ARG A 33 10.70 -15.35 18.90
C ARG A 33 11.92 -14.65 19.53
N LEU A 34 12.66 -13.92 18.71
CA LEU A 34 13.79 -13.11 19.17
C LEU A 34 13.31 -11.73 19.61
N ASN A 35 13.99 -11.16 20.60
CA ASN A 35 13.71 -9.78 21.03
C ASN A 35 14.73 -8.83 20.40
N ILE A 36 14.56 -8.53 19.09
CA ILE A 36 15.41 -7.57 18.38
C ILE A 36 14.72 -6.23 18.36
N ASP A 37 15.33 -5.24 19.00
CA ASP A 37 14.85 -3.86 19.00
C ASP A 37 15.28 -3.13 17.71
N THR A 38 14.29 -2.64 16.96
CA THR A 38 14.48 -1.83 15.76
C THR A 38 13.93 -0.40 15.90
N SER A 39 13.58 0.02 17.12
CA SER A 39 12.95 1.33 17.42
C SER A 39 13.81 2.53 17.01
N THR A 40 15.14 2.39 17.12
CA THR A 40 16.08 3.43 16.70
C THR A 40 15.91 3.80 15.22
N ILE A 41 15.58 2.84 14.35
CA ILE A 41 15.33 3.09 12.93
C ILE A 41 14.09 3.96 12.77
N ASN A 42 13.03 3.69 13.53
CA ASN A 42 11.79 4.46 13.49
C ASN A 42 12.05 5.93 13.89
N ARG A 43 12.83 6.16 14.94
CA ARG A 43 13.18 7.52 15.38
C ARG A 43 13.95 8.28 14.29
N LEU A 44 14.96 7.65 13.70
CA LEU A 44 15.77 8.27 12.64
C LEU A 44 14.95 8.54 11.38
N PHE A 45 13.98 7.68 11.07
CA PHE A 45 13.03 7.92 9.98
C PHE A 45 12.11 9.11 10.30
N SER A 46 11.60 9.20 11.54
CA SER A 46 10.77 10.34 11.98
C SER A 46 11.53 11.66 11.86
N ASP A 47 12.79 11.69 12.26
CA ASP A 47 13.65 12.88 12.14
C ASP A 47 13.83 13.27 10.67
N TRP A 48 14.06 12.30 9.78
CA TRP A 48 14.16 12.54 8.34
C TRP A 48 12.84 13.06 7.76
N VAL A 49 11.70 12.49 8.18
CA VAL A 49 10.37 12.92 7.71
C VAL A 49 10.14 14.40 8.00
N ILE A 50 10.47 14.86 9.21
CA ILE A 50 10.28 16.25 9.61
C ILE A 50 11.06 17.23 8.70
N HIS A 51 12.24 16.83 8.22
CA HIS A 51 13.14 17.72 7.49
C HIS A 51 13.06 17.58 5.96
N ASP A 52 12.73 16.39 5.47
CA ASP A 52 12.94 16.05 4.06
C ASP A 52 11.67 15.57 3.33
N PHE A 53 10.64 15.10 4.03
CA PHE A 53 9.43 14.55 3.41
C PHE A 53 8.75 15.54 2.45
N GLY A 54 8.69 16.81 2.81
CA GLY A 54 8.08 17.85 1.97
C GLY A 54 8.76 18.02 0.61
N LYS A 55 10.03 17.63 0.47
CA LYS A 55 10.78 17.68 -0.79
C LYS A 55 10.34 16.61 -1.79
N LEU A 56 9.69 15.54 -1.32
CA LEU A 56 9.27 14.41 -2.15
C LEU A 56 8.24 14.78 -3.22
N SER A 57 7.49 15.85 -3.01
CA SER A 57 6.54 16.36 -4.02
C SER A 57 7.21 16.84 -5.31
N ALA A 58 8.51 17.16 -5.26
CA ALA A 58 9.30 17.55 -6.42
C ALA A 58 10.12 16.39 -7.01
N GLU A 59 10.12 15.24 -6.36
CA GLU A 59 10.87 14.06 -6.82
C GLU A 59 10.08 13.30 -7.90
N TYR A 60 10.80 12.79 -8.88
CA TYR A 60 10.26 11.95 -9.94
C TYR A 60 11.06 10.66 -10.07
N ASP A 61 10.36 9.56 -10.21
CA ASP A 61 10.94 8.28 -10.58
C ASP A 61 10.09 7.66 -11.71
N LYS A 62 10.74 7.23 -12.79
CA LYS A 62 10.06 6.63 -13.95
C LYS A 62 9.51 5.23 -13.67
N ASP A 63 10.08 4.54 -12.69
CA ASP A 63 9.81 3.13 -12.42
C ASP A 63 8.78 2.93 -11.28
N SER A 64 8.47 4.00 -10.53
CA SER A 64 7.43 3.97 -9.48
C SER A 64 6.98 5.38 -9.09
N PRO A 65 5.75 5.55 -8.57
CA PRO A 65 5.38 6.81 -7.93
C PRO A 65 6.20 6.98 -6.65
N VAL A 66 6.71 8.19 -6.39
CA VAL A 66 7.45 8.48 -5.15
C VAL A 66 6.49 8.58 -3.96
N LEU A 67 5.34 9.21 -4.18
CA LEU A 67 4.25 9.38 -3.22
C LEU A 67 3.00 8.63 -3.67
N ILE A 68 2.20 8.14 -2.74
CA ILE A 68 0.94 7.45 -3.07
C ILE A 68 -0.05 8.33 -3.82
N SER A 69 0.01 9.65 -3.66
CA SER A 69 -0.84 10.60 -4.39
C SER A 69 -0.62 10.62 -5.91
N ASN A 70 0.39 9.90 -6.42
CA ASN A 70 0.68 9.81 -7.85
C ASN A 70 0.39 8.40 -8.41
N THR A 71 -0.21 7.53 -7.59
CA THR A 71 -0.35 6.10 -7.91
C THR A 71 -1.35 5.83 -9.04
N MET A 72 -2.50 6.49 -9.03
CA MET A 72 -3.55 6.25 -10.04
C MET A 72 -3.10 6.67 -11.44
N GLU A 73 -2.42 7.80 -11.56
CA GLU A 73 -1.83 8.26 -12.82
C GLU A 73 -0.72 7.33 -13.30
N PHE A 74 0.18 6.92 -12.38
CA PHE A 74 1.23 5.96 -12.70
C PHE A 74 0.66 4.64 -13.23
N ILE A 75 -0.35 4.07 -12.55
CA ILE A 75 -1.01 2.83 -12.99
C ILE A 75 -1.65 3.03 -14.36
N LYS A 76 -2.34 4.16 -14.58
CA LYS A 76 -3.00 4.44 -15.86
C LYS A 76 -2.02 4.52 -17.02
N ASN A 77 -0.80 5.00 -16.78
CA ASN A 77 0.23 5.08 -17.82
C ASN A 77 0.77 3.72 -18.25
N ILE A 78 0.65 2.68 -17.40
CA ILE A 78 1.14 1.32 -17.68
C ILE A 78 0.02 0.32 -17.95
N SER A 79 -1.23 0.64 -17.59
CA SER A 79 -2.39 -0.25 -17.81
C SER A 79 -3.66 0.52 -18.14
N ASN A 80 -4.43 -0.02 -19.07
CA ASN A 80 -5.76 0.50 -19.45
C ASN A 80 -6.92 -0.33 -18.88
N LYS A 81 -6.62 -1.43 -18.16
CA LYS A 81 -7.64 -2.27 -17.50
C LYS A 81 -7.03 -2.87 -16.23
N PHE A 82 -7.32 -2.29 -15.09
CA PHE A 82 -6.68 -2.66 -13.82
C PHE A 82 -7.64 -2.70 -12.64
N VAL A 83 -7.20 -3.44 -11.63
CA VAL A 83 -7.75 -3.41 -10.26
C VAL A 83 -6.64 -2.94 -9.32
N ILE A 84 -6.88 -1.86 -8.58
CA ILE A 84 -6.07 -1.47 -7.45
C ILE A 84 -6.69 -2.08 -6.18
N VAL A 85 -5.95 -2.94 -5.50
CA VAL A 85 -6.32 -3.53 -4.21
C VAL A 85 -5.60 -2.77 -3.13
N VAL A 86 -6.35 -2.09 -2.28
CA VAL A 86 -5.82 -1.32 -1.15
C VAL A 86 -6.01 -2.15 0.12
N MET A 87 -4.89 -2.62 0.66
CA MET A 87 -4.83 -3.30 1.95
C MET A 87 -4.68 -2.25 3.04
N ASP A 88 -5.79 -1.92 3.71
CA ASP A 88 -5.85 -0.87 4.75
C ASP A 88 -4.83 -1.13 5.86
N GLY A 89 -3.96 -0.16 6.14
CA GLY A 89 -2.94 -0.24 7.17
C GLY A 89 -1.77 -1.20 6.91
N MET A 90 -1.63 -1.77 5.69
CA MET A 90 -0.56 -2.73 5.39
C MET A 90 0.80 -2.06 5.36
N SER A 91 1.73 -2.57 6.16
CA SER A 91 3.13 -2.14 6.17
C SER A 91 4.04 -3.05 5.32
N GLU A 92 5.30 -2.65 5.17
CA GLU A 92 6.34 -3.47 4.54
C GLU A 92 6.56 -4.81 5.31
N PHE A 93 6.38 -4.79 6.64
CA PHE A 93 6.43 -5.99 7.46
C PHE A 93 5.30 -6.96 7.09
N ASP A 94 4.07 -6.47 6.96
CA ASP A 94 2.90 -7.28 6.65
C ASP A 94 3.03 -7.88 5.25
N TRP A 95 3.45 -7.08 4.26
CA TRP A 95 3.72 -7.57 2.92
C TRP A 95 4.82 -8.65 2.91
N SER A 96 5.85 -8.53 3.76
CA SER A 96 6.92 -9.53 3.84
C SER A 96 6.43 -10.93 4.19
N ILE A 97 5.27 -11.03 4.87
CA ILE A 97 4.59 -12.28 5.24
C ILE A 97 3.57 -12.67 4.17
N LEU A 98 2.68 -11.76 3.78
CA LEU A 98 1.60 -12.02 2.82
C LEU A 98 2.09 -12.44 1.44
N LYS A 99 3.24 -11.92 0.99
CA LYS A 99 3.85 -12.30 -0.29
C LYS A 99 4.09 -13.81 -0.45
N THR A 100 4.15 -14.57 0.64
CA THR A 100 4.32 -16.02 0.60
C THR A 100 3.13 -16.75 -0.02
N SER A 101 1.94 -16.13 -0.05
CA SER A 101 0.75 -16.68 -0.70
C SER A 101 0.78 -16.54 -2.25
N PHE A 102 1.74 -15.78 -2.80
CA PHE A 102 1.89 -15.51 -4.23
C PHE A 102 2.99 -16.34 -4.89
N TRP A 103 3.26 -17.52 -4.38
CA TRP A 103 4.37 -18.38 -4.82
C TRP A 103 4.30 -18.77 -6.30
N ASP A 104 3.10 -18.83 -6.89
CA ASP A 104 2.82 -19.17 -8.29
C ASP A 104 2.54 -17.94 -9.18
N ILE A 105 2.55 -16.72 -8.61
CA ILE A 105 2.25 -15.48 -9.31
C ILE A 105 3.53 -14.66 -9.47
N LYS A 106 3.89 -14.35 -10.72
CA LYS A 106 4.98 -13.42 -11.00
C LYS A 106 4.51 -11.99 -10.82
N TYR A 107 5.23 -11.22 -10.04
CA TYR A 107 4.96 -9.80 -9.80
C TYR A 107 6.25 -8.99 -9.72
N THR A 108 6.13 -7.70 -9.96
CA THR A 108 7.18 -6.70 -9.67
C THR A 108 6.80 -5.92 -8.43
N LYS A 109 7.79 -5.37 -7.73
CA LYS A 109 7.57 -4.57 -6.53
C LYS A 109 8.28 -3.23 -6.65
N ALA A 110 7.55 -2.16 -6.42
CA ALA A 110 8.07 -0.83 -6.18
C ALA A 110 7.77 -0.39 -4.74
N SER A 111 8.51 0.57 -4.22
CA SER A 111 8.25 1.19 -2.93
C SER A 111 7.91 2.66 -3.13
N LEU A 112 6.96 3.15 -2.35
CA LEU A 112 6.51 4.53 -2.35
C LEU A 112 6.20 4.97 -0.93
N PHE A 113 6.15 6.27 -0.69
CA PHE A 113 5.80 6.82 0.61
C PHE A 113 4.29 7.02 0.73
N ALA A 114 3.73 6.61 1.87
CA ALA A 114 2.39 7.00 2.28
C ALA A 114 2.30 8.51 2.45
N MET A 115 1.10 9.08 2.34
CA MET A 115 0.89 10.49 2.62
C MET A 115 0.85 10.75 4.12
N ILE A 116 1.40 11.88 4.54
CA ILE A 116 1.36 12.29 5.94
C ILE A 116 0.29 13.38 6.12
N PRO A 117 -0.59 13.23 7.11
CA PRO A 117 -0.69 12.15 8.11
C PRO A 117 -1.15 10.82 7.48
N THR A 118 -0.61 9.71 8.01
CA THR A 118 -0.90 8.36 7.53
C THR A 118 -2.24 7.80 8.01
N VAL A 119 -3.15 8.66 8.49
CA VAL A 119 -4.50 8.23 8.86
C VAL A 119 -5.28 7.86 7.61
N THR A 120 -6.01 6.76 7.69
CA THR A 120 -6.74 6.16 6.55
C THR A 120 -7.57 7.17 5.77
N SER A 121 -8.30 8.06 6.48
CA SER A 121 -9.15 9.06 5.84
C SER A 121 -8.39 10.06 4.96
N VAL A 122 -7.12 10.34 5.26
CA VAL A 122 -6.27 11.24 4.44
C VAL A 122 -5.52 10.44 3.40
N SER A 123 -4.75 9.45 3.84
CA SER A 123 -3.78 8.75 3.01
C SER A 123 -4.47 7.98 1.87
N ARG A 124 -5.55 7.25 2.17
CA ARG A 124 -6.28 6.47 1.16
C ARG A 124 -7.05 7.35 0.16
N GLN A 125 -7.61 8.48 0.62
CA GLN A 125 -8.17 9.45 -0.32
C GLN A 125 -7.11 10.00 -1.27
N CYS A 126 -5.91 10.36 -0.78
CA CYS A 126 -4.80 10.81 -1.63
C CYS A 126 -4.39 9.73 -2.65
N LEU A 127 -4.29 8.47 -2.22
CA LEU A 127 -3.98 7.33 -3.07
C LEU A 127 -4.98 7.19 -4.23
N LEU A 128 -6.27 7.24 -3.92
CA LEU A 128 -7.35 6.94 -4.87
C LEU A 128 -7.76 8.14 -5.74
N SER A 129 -7.39 9.36 -5.35
CA SER A 129 -7.78 10.59 -6.06
C SER A 129 -6.65 11.29 -6.80
N ASN A 130 -5.40 10.84 -6.68
CA ASN A 130 -4.22 11.58 -7.15
C ASN A 130 -4.11 13.00 -6.57
N LYS A 131 -4.61 13.22 -5.38
CA LYS A 131 -4.59 14.54 -4.73
C LYS A 131 -3.65 14.56 -3.53
N HIS A 132 -3.01 15.68 -3.30
CA HIS A 132 -2.35 15.95 -2.02
C HIS A 132 -3.39 16.29 -0.93
N PRO A 133 -3.09 16.12 0.37
CA PRO A 133 -4.05 16.34 1.47
C PRO A 133 -4.72 17.72 1.43
N ILE A 134 -3.99 18.75 1.04
CA ILE A 134 -4.50 20.13 0.94
C ILE A 134 -5.59 20.30 -0.14
N ASN A 135 -5.65 19.39 -1.10
CA ASN A 135 -6.60 19.44 -2.22
C ASN A 135 -7.83 18.54 -2.00
N LEU A 136 -7.88 17.82 -0.88
CA LEU A 136 -9.04 17.00 -0.52
C LEU A 136 -10.17 17.90 0.02
N GLN A 137 -11.40 17.61 -0.39
CA GLN A 137 -12.57 18.37 0.08
C GLN A 137 -12.86 18.15 1.56
N ASN A 138 -12.71 16.90 2.03
CA ASN A 138 -12.93 16.52 3.41
C ASN A 138 -11.89 15.47 3.85
N PRO A 139 -10.65 15.89 4.15
CA PRO A 139 -9.55 14.97 4.41
C PRO A 139 -9.77 14.09 5.65
N TRP A 140 -10.64 14.49 6.59
CA TRP A 140 -10.85 13.77 7.85
C TRP A 140 -12.05 12.81 7.81
N SER A 141 -12.68 12.62 6.63
CA SER A 141 -13.85 11.74 6.49
C SER A 141 -13.77 10.87 5.24
N GLN A 142 -13.95 9.58 5.41
CA GLN A 142 -13.98 8.60 4.31
C GLN A 142 -15.29 8.66 3.47
N GLN A 143 -16.28 9.47 3.86
CA GLN A 143 -17.57 9.52 3.16
C GLN A 143 -17.49 9.91 1.69
N LYS A 144 -16.44 10.61 1.29
CA LYS A 144 -16.19 11.05 -0.08
C LYS A 144 -15.23 10.16 -0.88
N GLU A 145 -14.61 9.18 -0.24
CA GLU A 145 -13.56 8.35 -0.83
C GLU A 145 -13.96 7.71 -2.17
N GLU A 146 -15.13 7.07 -2.22
CA GLU A 146 -15.62 6.49 -3.47
C GLU A 146 -15.84 7.54 -4.56
N ASN A 147 -16.41 8.70 -4.20
CA ASN A 147 -16.64 9.78 -5.15
C ASN A 147 -15.32 10.36 -5.66
N GLU A 148 -14.36 10.61 -4.79
CA GLU A 148 -13.01 11.08 -5.18
C GLU A 148 -12.31 10.09 -6.11
N PHE A 149 -12.41 8.79 -5.84
CA PHE A 149 -11.90 7.75 -6.75
C PHE A 149 -12.59 7.77 -8.11
N ARG A 150 -13.93 7.88 -8.14
CA ARG A 150 -14.70 7.92 -9.40
C ARG A 150 -14.35 9.16 -10.23
N GLU A 151 -14.21 10.32 -9.58
CA GLU A 151 -13.79 11.55 -10.25
C GLU A 151 -12.40 11.41 -10.85
N CYS A 152 -11.43 10.94 -10.07
CA CYS A 152 -10.07 10.66 -10.55
C CYS A 152 -10.07 9.68 -11.73
N ALA A 153 -10.81 8.59 -11.66
CA ALA A 153 -10.89 7.63 -12.75
C ALA A 153 -11.49 8.24 -14.04
N LYS A 154 -12.47 9.15 -13.91
CA LYS A 154 -13.02 9.91 -15.05
C LYS A 154 -11.99 10.86 -15.66
N GLU A 155 -11.25 11.59 -14.83
CA GLU A 155 -10.16 12.46 -15.26
C GLU A 155 -9.08 11.68 -16.02
N LEU A 156 -8.83 10.43 -15.61
CA LEU A 156 -7.94 9.49 -16.29
C LEU A 156 -8.55 8.86 -17.57
N GLY A 157 -9.77 9.27 -17.97
CA GLY A 157 -10.41 8.90 -19.22
C GLY A 157 -11.30 7.66 -19.17
N PHE A 158 -11.62 7.12 -18.01
CA PHE A 158 -12.59 6.03 -17.88
C PHE A 158 -14.03 6.57 -17.86
N LYS A 159 -14.95 5.85 -18.52
CA LYS A 159 -16.38 6.17 -18.48
C LYS A 159 -17.01 5.65 -17.19
N GLU A 160 -18.09 6.26 -16.72
CA GLU A 160 -18.79 5.86 -15.48
C GLU A 160 -19.11 4.35 -15.42
N ASN A 161 -19.59 3.77 -16.51
CA ASN A 161 -19.89 2.33 -16.59
C ASN A 161 -18.66 1.41 -16.64
N GLN A 162 -17.45 1.98 -16.66
CA GLN A 162 -16.17 1.27 -16.64
C GLN A 162 -15.50 1.32 -15.27
N ILE A 163 -16.09 2.02 -14.29
CA ILE A 163 -15.50 2.27 -12.97
C ILE A 163 -16.26 1.45 -11.93
N SER A 164 -15.52 0.80 -11.01
CA SER A 164 -16.09 0.06 -9.88
C SER A 164 -15.32 0.35 -8.61
N TYR A 165 -16.03 0.55 -7.51
CA TYR A 165 -15.47 0.66 -6.16
C TYR A 165 -16.12 -0.44 -5.31
N CYS A 166 -15.31 -1.28 -4.66
CA CYS A 166 -15.75 -2.45 -3.94
C CYS A 166 -15.01 -2.58 -2.60
N ARG A 167 -15.58 -3.36 -1.68
CA ARG A 167 -14.94 -3.72 -0.40
C ARG A 167 -14.91 -5.24 -0.22
N GLY A 168 -13.85 -5.74 0.43
CA GLY A 168 -13.66 -7.18 0.69
C GLY A 168 -13.23 -7.98 -0.54
N TYR A 169 -13.17 -9.30 -0.39
CA TYR A 169 -12.61 -10.22 -1.40
C TYR A 169 -13.62 -10.73 -2.43
N ASP A 170 -14.89 -10.82 -2.05
CA ASP A 170 -15.92 -11.55 -2.83
C ASP A 170 -16.69 -10.62 -3.77
N ASN A 171 -15.96 -9.88 -4.59
CA ASN A 171 -16.55 -8.96 -5.55
C ASN A 171 -16.54 -9.54 -6.97
N GLU A 172 -17.62 -9.33 -7.71
CA GLU A 172 -17.72 -9.65 -9.12
C GLU A 172 -17.73 -8.37 -9.96
N LEU A 173 -16.72 -8.24 -10.82
CA LEU A 173 -16.64 -7.11 -11.73
C LEU A 173 -17.37 -7.42 -13.02
N LYS A 174 -18.26 -6.52 -13.46
CA LYS A 174 -18.95 -6.64 -14.75
C LYS A 174 -17.92 -6.56 -15.89
N PRO A 175 -18.19 -7.21 -17.05
CA PRO A 175 -17.27 -7.19 -18.20
C PRO A 175 -16.92 -5.79 -18.72
N SER A 176 -17.81 -4.80 -18.49
CA SER A 176 -17.58 -3.41 -18.89
C SER A 176 -16.52 -2.68 -18.04
N ILE A 177 -16.19 -3.19 -16.84
CA ILE A 177 -15.28 -2.53 -15.91
C ILE A 177 -13.84 -2.57 -16.45
N LYS A 178 -13.15 -1.45 -16.33
CA LYS A 178 -11.76 -1.28 -16.71
C LYS A 178 -10.89 -0.69 -15.61
N CYS A 179 -11.49 0.05 -14.67
CA CYS A 179 -10.83 0.66 -13.53
C CYS A 179 -11.60 0.29 -12.26
N ALA A 180 -10.99 -0.48 -11.38
CA ALA A 180 -11.63 -0.85 -10.13
C ALA A 180 -10.71 -0.60 -8.94
N ALA A 181 -11.30 -0.12 -7.83
CA ALA A 181 -10.68 -0.12 -6.52
C ALA A 181 -11.36 -1.17 -5.64
N VAL A 182 -10.56 -1.96 -4.93
CA VAL A 182 -11.03 -2.95 -3.95
C VAL A 182 -10.34 -2.67 -2.64
N ILE A 183 -11.11 -2.33 -1.63
CA ILE A 183 -10.60 -2.00 -0.28
C ILE A 183 -10.73 -3.23 0.62
N VAL A 184 -9.65 -3.60 1.29
CA VAL A 184 -9.57 -4.74 2.21
C VAL A 184 -9.07 -4.26 3.56
N ASN A 185 -9.88 -4.40 4.60
CA ASN A 185 -9.63 -3.84 5.93
C ASN A 185 -9.00 -4.86 6.92
N ASP A 186 -8.80 -6.11 6.53
CA ASP A 186 -8.41 -7.21 7.43
C ASP A 186 -7.17 -6.91 8.26
N ILE A 187 -6.20 -6.15 7.73
CA ILE A 187 -4.97 -5.81 8.46
C ILE A 187 -5.25 -4.74 9.49
N ASP A 188 -5.99 -3.69 9.14
CA ASP A 188 -6.40 -2.64 10.08
C ASP A 188 -7.24 -3.22 11.22
N ASP A 189 -8.23 -4.07 10.91
CA ASP A 189 -9.03 -4.80 11.91
C ASP A 189 -8.14 -5.65 12.82
N MET A 190 -7.10 -6.29 12.26
CA MET A 190 -6.14 -7.10 13.02
C MET A 190 -5.29 -6.22 13.93
N VAL A 191 -4.79 -5.08 13.47
CA VAL A 191 -4.01 -4.12 14.28
C VAL A 191 -4.81 -3.66 15.49
N HIS A 192 -6.07 -3.29 15.28
CA HIS A 192 -6.97 -2.84 16.36
C HIS A 192 -7.36 -3.96 17.34
N GLY A 193 -7.37 -5.21 16.90
CA GLY A 193 -7.71 -6.38 17.73
C GLY A 193 -6.53 -7.04 18.45
N GLN A 194 -5.28 -6.66 18.15
CA GLN A 194 -4.11 -7.36 18.68
C GLN A 194 -3.70 -6.90 20.08
N THR A 195 -3.40 -7.89 20.93
CA THR A 195 -2.85 -7.69 22.28
C THR A 195 -1.38 -8.13 22.41
N GLN A 196 -0.84 -8.83 21.42
CA GLN A 196 0.51 -9.42 21.41
C GLN A 196 1.46 -8.71 20.45
N GLU A 197 1.18 -7.46 20.12
CA GLU A 197 2.02 -6.62 19.25
C GLU A 197 2.55 -7.36 17.99
N ARG A 198 3.87 -7.29 17.75
CA ARG A 198 4.51 -7.86 16.56
C ARG A 198 4.30 -9.37 16.38
N LEU A 199 4.33 -10.15 17.47
CA LEU A 199 4.14 -11.60 17.39
C LEU A 199 2.70 -11.96 17.02
N GLY A 200 1.74 -11.24 17.58
CA GLY A 200 0.33 -11.43 17.24
C GLY A 200 0.06 -11.10 15.77
N MET A 201 0.59 -9.98 15.29
CA MET A 201 0.52 -9.62 13.86
C MET A 201 1.16 -10.68 12.98
N TYR A 202 2.36 -11.16 13.30
CA TYR A 202 3.03 -12.21 12.55
C TYR A 202 2.16 -13.48 12.43
N ASN A 203 1.57 -13.94 13.54
CA ASN A 203 0.73 -15.13 13.55
C ASN A 203 -0.55 -14.92 12.71
N GLY A 204 -1.26 -13.82 12.90
CA GLY A 204 -2.46 -13.48 12.14
C GLY A 204 -2.20 -13.40 10.64
N LEU A 205 -1.15 -12.68 10.24
CA LEU A 205 -0.75 -12.55 8.84
C LEU A 205 -0.29 -13.88 8.24
N SER A 206 0.35 -14.76 9.03
CA SER A 206 0.73 -16.11 8.58
C SER A 206 -0.50 -16.96 8.27
N VAL A 207 -1.55 -16.89 9.10
CA VAL A 207 -2.83 -17.54 8.83
C VAL A 207 -3.51 -16.94 7.59
N MET A 208 -3.51 -15.62 7.45
CA MET A 208 -4.06 -14.94 6.28
C MET A 208 -3.35 -15.35 4.99
N ALA A 209 -2.02 -15.45 5.02
CA ALA A 209 -1.21 -15.90 3.89
C ALA A 209 -1.51 -17.37 3.55
N GLN A 210 -1.63 -18.27 4.55
CA GLN A 210 -2.01 -19.67 4.36
C GLN A 210 -3.41 -19.80 3.77
N ASN A 211 -4.36 -19.00 4.22
CA ASN A 211 -5.71 -18.96 3.66
C ASN A 211 -5.72 -18.49 2.19
N GLY A 212 -4.76 -17.70 1.76
CA GLY A 212 -4.53 -17.32 0.36
C GLY A 212 -5.68 -16.55 -0.30
N GLN A 213 -6.54 -15.89 0.45
CA GLN A 213 -7.69 -15.15 -0.11
C GLN A 213 -7.25 -14.04 -1.07
N LEU A 214 -6.22 -13.28 -0.69
CA LEU A 214 -5.67 -12.20 -1.50
C LEU A 214 -5.13 -12.73 -2.84
N ALA A 215 -4.39 -13.83 -2.82
CA ALA A 215 -3.85 -14.47 -4.03
C ALA A 215 -4.98 -15.03 -4.92
N ARG A 216 -6.01 -15.65 -4.32
CA ARG A 216 -7.18 -16.14 -5.09
C ARG A 216 -7.94 -15.00 -5.75
N MET A 217 -8.15 -13.90 -5.04
CA MET A 217 -8.79 -12.70 -5.59
C MET A 217 -7.96 -12.14 -6.76
N GLY A 218 -6.64 -12.01 -6.59
CA GLY A 218 -5.74 -11.58 -7.65
C GLY A 218 -5.83 -12.48 -8.88
N ASN A 219 -5.76 -13.79 -8.70
CA ASN A 219 -5.90 -14.77 -9.78
C ASN A 219 -7.27 -14.70 -10.49
N LYS A 220 -8.35 -14.44 -9.74
CA LYS A 220 -9.69 -14.25 -10.31
C LYS A 220 -9.71 -13.06 -11.28
N TYR A 221 -9.15 -11.93 -10.90
CA TYR A 221 -9.13 -10.73 -11.73
C TYR A 221 -8.13 -10.83 -12.90
N ILE A 222 -6.99 -11.48 -12.70
CA ILE A 222 -6.03 -11.79 -13.78
C ILE A 222 -6.73 -12.61 -14.88
N LYS A 223 -7.51 -13.63 -14.50
CA LYS A 223 -8.29 -14.44 -15.47
C LYS A 223 -9.36 -13.63 -16.22
N GLN A 224 -9.82 -12.52 -15.65
CA GLN A 224 -10.73 -11.56 -16.30
C GLN A 224 -9.99 -10.52 -17.18
N GLY A 225 -8.66 -10.62 -17.26
CA GLY A 225 -7.81 -9.76 -18.06
C GLY A 225 -7.51 -8.40 -17.43
N PHE A 226 -7.51 -8.32 -16.11
CA PHE A 226 -7.04 -7.12 -15.37
C PHE A 226 -5.57 -7.25 -14.99
N ASP A 227 -4.85 -6.15 -15.06
CA ASP A 227 -3.61 -5.97 -14.32
C ASP A 227 -3.93 -5.66 -12.86
N ILE A 228 -3.21 -6.28 -11.92
CA ILE A 228 -3.49 -6.16 -10.49
C ILE A 228 -2.38 -5.40 -9.81
N PHE A 229 -2.76 -4.35 -9.08
CA PHE A 229 -1.87 -3.55 -8.26
C PHE A 229 -2.30 -3.68 -6.80
N ILE A 230 -1.44 -4.23 -5.95
CA ILE A 230 -1.68 -4.35 -4.52
C ILE A 230 -0.84 -3.29 -3.84
N THR A 231 -1.48 -2.47 -3.02
CA THR A 231 -0.85 -1.36 -2.31
C THR A 231 -1.46 -1.18 -0.91
N ALA A 232 -0.96 -0.20 -0.17
CA ALA A 232 -1.51 0.26 1.11
C ALA A 232 -1.77 1.76 1.06
N ASP A 233 -2.44 2.26 2.07
CA ASP A 233 -2.68 3.68 2.30
C ASP A 233 -1.72 4.31 3.31
#